data_44e877f45e9d020bdfd48b2727bfeb06
#
_entry.id   44e877f45e9d020bdfd48b2727bfeb06
#
_cell.length_a   1.000
_cell.length_b   1.000
_cell.length_c   1.000
_cell.angle_alpha   90.00
_cell.angle_beta   90.00
_cell.angle_gamma   90.00
#
_symmetry.space_group_name_H-M   'P 1'
#
loop_
_entity.id
_entity.type
_entity.pdbx_description
1 polymer ?
#
loop_
_entity_poly.entity_id
_entity_poly.type
_entity_poly.pdbx_seq_one_letter_code
_entity_poly.pdbx_strand_id
1 'polypeptide(L)'
;PPAIFNLASRLYSSAGLADRLAPIHNLVISNVPGPPFPLYIAGAQLVGMYPFGPLIEGSGLNITVLSNMGNMDIGVIACPDIAPDVDEVTDGIVDAIEVLRQAAVAAVEAEATEPKTPAVKKSPARKAPAKKAPARKAPAKKAPAKKSPAKKAT
;
A
#
# COMPACT_ATOMS: atom_id res chain seq x y z
N PRO A 1 -9.31 7.49 22.35
CA PRO A 1 -8.98 8.89 22.59
C PRO A 1 -7.49 9.13 22.38
N PRO A 2 -7.07 10.25 21.74
CA PRO A 2 -5.66 10.52 21.42
C PRO A 2 -4.74 10.52 22.63
N ALA A 3 -5.26 10.93 23.79
CA ALA A 3 -4.50 10.97 25.03
C ALA A 3 -4.03 9.59 25.51
N ILE A 4 -4.85 8.56 25.36
CA ILE A 4 -4.49 7.17 25.74
C ILE A 4 -3.41 6.64 24.82
N PHE A 5 -3.54 6.90 23.52
CA PHE A 5 -2.52 6.51 22.54
C PHE A 5 -1.17 7.20 22.83
N ASN A 6 -1.17 8.52 23.06
CA ASN A 6 0.05 9.25 23.40
C ASN A 6 0.69 8.77 24.71
N LEU A 7 -0.12 8.44 25.72
CA LEU A 7 0.40 7.89 26.97
C LEU A 7 1.02 6.49 26.75
N ALA A 8 0.33 5.63 26.03
CA ALA A 8 0.81 4.29 25.69
C ALA A 8 2.12 4.34 24.90
N SER A 9 2.22 5.24 23.90
CA SER A 9 3.44 5.43 23.11
C SER A 9 4.61 5.91 23.97
N ARG A 10 4.35 6.88 24.88
CA ARG A 10 5.38 7.38 25.81
C ARG A 10 5.86 6.30 26.78
N LEU A 11 4.95 5.49 27.31
CA LEU A 11 5.31 4.38 28.19
C LEU A 11 6.10 3.30 27.45
N TYR A 12 5.71 3.01 26.20
CA TYR A 12 6.42 2.06 25.35
C TYR A 12 7.87 2.51 25.10
N SER A 13 8.08 3.77 24.70
CA SER A 13 9.40 4.34 24.49
C SER A 13 10.21 4.43 25.78
N SER A 14 9.61 4.96 26.86
CA SER A 14 10.35 5.18 28.12
C SER A 14 10.74 3.88 28.83
N ALA A 15 10.02 2.80 28.61
CA ALA A 15 10.33 1.48 29.17
C ALA A 15 11.40 0.72 28.38
N GLY A 16 11.89 1.24 27.22
CA GLY A 16 12.83 0.56 26.34
C GLY A 16 12.27 -0.78 25.85
N LEU A 17 10.95 -0.87 25.65
CA LEU A 17 10.32 -2.11 25.21
C LEU A 17 10.74 -2.49 23.80
N ALA A 18 10.97 -1.49 22.95
CA ALA A 18 11.45 -1.73 21.59
C ALA A 18 12.78 -2.48 21.55
N ASP A 19 13.70 -2.14 22.46
CA ASP A 19 15.01 -2.79 22.55
C ASP A 19 14.97 -4.22 23.10
N ARG A 20 13.86 -4.57 23.77
CA ARG A 20 13.67 -5.89 24.42
C ARG A 20 12.83 -6.84 23.59
N LEU A 21 12.04 -6.32 22.66
CA LEU A 21 11.20 -7.10 21.77
C LEU A 21 11.94 -7.29 20.43
N ALA A 22 11.81 -8.50 19.87
CA ALA A 22 12.31 -8.71 18.51
C ALA A 22 11.58 -7.75 17.55
N PRO A 23 12.30 -7.06 16.65
CA PRO A 23 11.68 -6.14 15.71
C PRO A 23 10.69 -6.91 14.81
N ILE A 24 9.48 -6.37 14.68
CA ILE A 24 8.44 -6.96 13.82
C ILE A 24 8.82 -6.78 12.34
N HIS A 25 9.57 -5.72 12.04
CA HIS A 25 10.06 -5.39 10.69
C HIS A 25 11.40 -4.65 10.80
N ASN A 26 12.29 -4.89 9.84
CA ASN A 26 13.62 -4.28 9.84
C ASN A 26 13.62 -2.90 9.15
N LEU A 27 12.74 -2.71 8.18
CA LEU A 27 12.58 -1.46 7.45
C LEU A 27 11.13 -1.30 6.96
N VAL A 28 10.78 -0.08 6.60
CA VAL A 28 9.49 0.22 5.98
C VAL A 28 9.74 0.67 4.54
N ILE A 29 9.06 0.03 3.58
CA ILE A 29 9.00 0.49 2.20
C ILE A 29 7.56 0.87 1.91
N SER A 30 7.32 2.15 1.59
CA SER A 30 6.00 2.68 1.27
C SER A 30 5.95 3.15 -0.19
N ASN A 31 4.89 2.81 -0.90
CA ASN A 31 4.63 3.33 -2.24
C ASN A 31 3.33 4.13 -2.23
N VAL A 32 3.43 5.41 -2.53
CA VAL A 32 2.30 6.34 -2.58
C VAL A 32 2.04 6.73 -4.03
N PRO A 33 0.90 6.35 -4.63
CA PRO A 33 0.57 6.80 -5.96
C PRO A 33 0.24 8.30 -5.94
N GLY A 34 0.99 9.07 -6.71
CA GLY A 34 0.72 10.49 -6.93
C GLY A 34 -0.18 10.73 -8.16
N PRO A 35 -0.61 11.97 -8.37
CA PRO A 35 -1.51 12.31 -9.46
C PRO A 35 -0.83 12.18 -10.83
N PRO A 36 -1.56 11.69 -11.85
CA PRO A 36 -1.05 11.56 -13.22
C PRO A 36 -1.11 12.87 -14.03
N PHE A 37 -1.40 14.00 -13.36
CA PHE A 37 -1.52 15.32 -13.98
C PHE A 37 -0.64 16.35 -13.25
N PRO A 38 -0.20 17.43 -13.95
CA PRO A 38 0.70 18.41 -13.37
C PRO A 38 0.03 19.17 -12.21
N LEU A 39 0.78 19.32 -11.12
CA LEU A 39 0.39 20.13 -9.98
C LEU A 39 1.06 21.50 -10.05
N TYR A 40 0.39 22.51 -9.50
CA TYR A 40 0.88 23.90 -9.44
C TYR A 40 0.73 24.46 -8.03
N ILE A 41 1.74 25.18 -7.57
CA ILE A 41 1.72 25.92 -6.31
C ILE A 41 1.97 27.38 -6.62
N ALA A 42 1.03 28.25 -6.31
CA ALA A 42 1.10 29.70 -6.58
C ALA A 42 1.49 30.03 -8.04
N GLY A 43 1.01 29.25 -9.02
CA GLY A 43 1.29 29.42 -10.44
C GLY A 43 2.58 28.78 -10.93
N ALA A 44 3.44 28.28 -10.05
CA ALA A 44 4.64 27.51 -10.42
C ALA A 44 4.31 26.01 -10.52
N GLN A 45 4.81 25.36 -11.56
CA GLN A 45 4.65 23.93 -11.73
C GLN A 45 5.51 23.16 -10.75
N LEU A 46 4.92 22.14 -10.12
CA LEU A 46 5.64 21.19 -9.27
C LEU A 46 6.41 20.21 -10.16
N VAL A 47 7.74 20.24 -10.10
CA VAL A 47 8.62 19.39 -10.92
C VAL A 47 9.08 18.12 -10.20
N GLY A 48 9.02 18.09 -8.88
CA GLY A 48 9.39 16.92 -8.05
C GLY A 48 8.76 17.01 -6.68
N MET A 49 8.50 15.87 -6.06
CA MET A 49 7.97 15.76 -4.71
C MET A 49 8.66 14.61 -3.99
N TYR A 50 9.55 14.94 -3.08
CA TYR A 50 10.36 13.95 -2.37
C TYR A 50 9.65 13.53 -1.07
N PRO A 51 9.13 12.29 -1.01
CA PRO A 51 8.39 11.81 0.14
C PRO A 51 9.35 11.35 1.24
N PHE A 52 9.00 11.62 2.50
CA PHE A 52 9.72 11.09 3.64
C PHE A 52 8.73 10.46 4.62
N GLY A 53 8.95 9.19 4.93
CA GLY A 53 8.21 8.48 5.97
C GLY A 53 8.91 8.62 7.34
N PRO A 54 8.18 8.56 8.45
CA PRO A 54 8.79 8.61 9.78
C PRO A 54 9.58 7.33 10.07
N LEU A 55 10.66 7.45 10.85
CA LEU A 55 11.27 6.32 11.52
C LEU A 55 10.40 5.89 12.69
N ILE A 56 10.21 4.58 12.84
CA ILE A 56 9.48 3.97 13.93
C ILE A 56 10.51 3.38 14.89
N GLU A 57 10.23 3.44 16.19
CA GLU A 57 11.07 2.83 17.20
C GLU A 57 11.26 1.32 16.92
N GLY A 58 12.52 0.87 16.89
CA GLY A 58 12.88 -0.48 16.45
C GLY A 58 13.05 -0.66 14.93
N SER A 59 12.90 0.42 14.12
CA SER A 59 13.15 0.40 12.68
C SER A 59 14.02 1.59 12.29
N GLY A 60 15.23 1.33 11.83
CA GLY A 60 16.24 2.37 11.54
C GLY A 60 16.23 2.90 10.12
N LEU A 61 15.36 2.38 9.24
CA LEU A 61 15.34 2.74 7.82
C LEU A 61 13.90 2.82 7.30
N ASN A 62 13.62 3.89 6.55
CA ASN A 62 12.36 4.07 5.83
C ASN A 62 12.65 4.51 4.39
N ILE A 63 12.05 3.83 3.43
CA ILE A 63 12.12 4.15 2.01
C ILE A 63 10.69 4.46 1.56
N THR A 64 10.45 5.67 1.09
CA THR A 64 9.12 6.05 0.57
C THR A 64 9.25 6.45 -0.89
N VAL A 65 8.39 5.88 -1.71
CA VAL A 65 8.31 6.12 -3.16
C VAL A 65 7.02 6.88 -3.44
N LEU A 66 7.10 7.93 -4.25
CA LEU A 66 5.94 8.68 -4.74
C LEU A 66 5.99 8.74 -6.26
N SER A 67 4.90 8.30 -6.91
CA SER A 67 4.78 8.47 -8.36
C SER A 67 4.28 9.89 -8.66
N ASN A 68 4.89 10.56 -9.62
CA ASN A 68 4.47 11.89 -10.07
C ASN A 68 4.66 12.02 -11.57
N MET A 69 3.57 12.11 -12.34
CA MET A 69 3.59 12.32 -13.80
C MET A 69 4.53 11.38 -14.56
N GLY A 70 4.57 10.10 -14.20
CA GLY A 70 5.46 9.12 -14.84
C GLY A 70 6.89 9.08 -14.29
N ASN A 71 7.22 9.95 -13.34
CA ASN A 71 8.45 9.87 -12.56
C ASN A 71 8.21 9.11 -11.26
N MET A 72 9.27 8.60 -10.66
CA MET A 72 9.28 8.04 -9.32
C MET A 72 10.25 8.84 -8.46
N ASP A 73 9.71 9.58 -7.51
CA ASP A 73 10.50 10.33 -6.53
C ASP A 73 10.69 9.44 -5.30
N ILE A 74 11.93 9.21 -4.86
CA ILE A 74 12.27 8.29 -3.77
C ILE A 74 12.94 9.08 -2.67
N GLY A 75 12.39 8.96 -1.46
CA GLY A 75 12.97 9.50 -0.25
C GLY A 75 13.42 8.39 0.69
N VAL A 76 14.63 8.51 1.21
CA VAL A 76 15.21 7.58 2.18
C VAL A 76 15.52 8.32 3.45
N ILE A 77 15.05 7.83 4.59
CA ILE A 77 15.41 8.32 5.93
C ILE A 77 16.01 7.15 6.69
N ALA A 78 17.16 7.39 7.29
CA ALA A 78 17.86 6.43 8.12
C ALA A 78 18.28 7.03 9.46
N CYS A 79 18.36 6.17 10.48
CA CYS A 79 19.04 6.50 11.72
C CYS A 79 20.56 6.32 11.50
N PRO A 80 21.39 7.33 11.70
CA PRO A 80 22.83 7.25 11.40
C PRO A 80 23.56 6.20 12.25
N ASP A 81 23.05 5.90 13.45
CA ASP A 81 23.64 4.88 14.32
C ASP A 81 23.34 3.45 13.85
N ILE A 82 22.29 3.26 13.03
CA ILE A 82 21.84 1.94 12.56
C ILE A 82 22.26 1.71 11.09
N ALA A 83 22.18 2.74 10.26
CA ALA A 83 22.55 2.69 8.85
C ALA A 83 23.41 3.91 8.48
N PRO A 84 24.69 3.92 8.88
CA PRO A 84 25.63 5.01 8.58
C PRO A 84 25.97 5.10 7.10
N ASP A 85 25.77 4.02 6.35
CA ASP A 85 26.04 3.83 4.94
C ASP A 85 24.77 3.99 4.05
N VAL A 86 23.81 4.80 4.49
CA VAL A 86 22.55 5.03 3.76
C VAL A 86 22.75 5.52 2.32
N ASP A 87 23.86 6.19 2.04
CA ASP A 87 24.20 6.64 0.69
C ASP A 87 24.41 5.44 -0.27
N GLU A 88 24.99 4.33 0.20
CA GLU A 88 25.13 3.10 -0.59
C GLU A 88 23.75 2.50 -0.93
N VAL A 89 22.79 2.63 -0.03
CA VAL A 89 21.41 2.20 -0.28
C VAL A 89 20.77 3.04 -1.37
N THR A 90 20.95 4.35 -1.35
CA THR A 90 20.38 5.25 -2.37
C THR A 90 20.99 5.02 -3.74
N ASP A 91 22.31 4.86 -3.83
CA ASP A 91 23.03 4.54 -5.06
C ASP A 91 22.58 3.16 -5.60
N GLY A 92 22.49 2.16 -4.73
CA GLY A 92 22.01 0.83 -5.08
C GLY A 92 20.57 0.81 -5.60
N ILE A 93 19.69 1.70 -5.12
CA ILE A 93 18.33 1.86 -5.65
C ILE A 93 18.38 2.36 -7.10
N VAL A 94 19.20 3.38 -7.39
CA VAL A 94 19.35 3.93 -8.75
C VAL A 94 19.88 2.87 -9.70
N ASP A 95 20.91 2.15 -9.31
CA ASP A 95 21.51 1.09 -10.13
C ASP A 95 20.52 -0.05 -10.39
N ALA A 96 19.77 -0.48 -9.35
CA ALA A 96 18.77 -1.54 -9.49
C ALA A 96 17.63 -1.14 -10.44
N ILE A 97 17.18 0.10 -10.40
CA ILE A 97 16.16 0.62 -11.33
C ILE A 97 16.69 0.60 -12.76
N GLU A 98 17.93 0.98 -12.98
CA GLU A 98 18.54 0.94 -14.34
C GLU A 98 18.65 -0.50 -14.86
N VAL A 99 19.05 -1.45 -14.04
CA VAL A 99 19.08 -2.88 -14.41
C VAL A 99 17.68 -3.38 -14.79
N LEU A 100 16.67 -3.03 -14.00
CA LEU A 100 15.27 -3.40 -14.28
C LEU A 100 14.78 -2.76 -15.60
N ARG A 101 15.12 -1.51 -15.83
CA ARG A 101 14.78 -0.80 -17.08
C ARG A 101 15.39 -1.49 -18.30
N GLN A 102 16.67 -1.86 -18.23
CA GLN A 102 17.35 -2.57 -19.33
C GLN A 102 16.73 -3.95 -19.57
N ALA A 103 16.41 -4.69 -18.51
CA ALA A 103 15.75 -5.98 -18.63
C ALA A 103 14.34 -5.86 -19.25
N ALA A 104 13.59 -4.83 -18.88
CA ALA A 104 12.27 -4.58 -19.45
C ALA A 104 12.33 -4.22 -20.94
N VAL A 105 13.29 -3.37 -21.34
CA VAL A 105 13.51 -3.03 -22.76
C VAL A 105 13.85 -4.28 -23.56
N ALA A 106 14.80 -5.10 -23.09
CA ALA A 106 15.18 -6.34 -23.74
C ALA A 106 14.01 -7.33 -23.89
N ALA A 107 13.15 -7.43 -22.85
CA ALA A 107 11.97 -8.28 -22.90
C ALA A 107 10.95 -7.80 -23.96
N VAL A 108 10.70 -6.50 -24.05
CA VAL A 108 9.80 -5.91 -25.05
C VAL A 108 10.34 -6.12 -26.48
N GLU A 109 11.64 -5.95 -26.67
CA GLU A 109 12.28 -6.20 -27.97
C GLU A 109 12.22 -7.67 -28.38
N ALA A 110 12.40 -8.60 -27.44
CA ALA A 110 12.27 -10.03 -27.67
C ALA A 110 10.82 -10.40 -28.06
N GLU A 111 9.82 -9.84 -27.37
CA GLU A 111 8.41 -10.08 -27.68
C GLU A 111 8.00 -9.48 -29.04
N ALA A 112 8.61 -8.36 -29.42
CA ALA A 112 8.37 -7.73 -30.72
C ALA A 112 8.97 -8.54 -31.90
N THR A 113 10.02 -9.31 -31.64
CA THR A 113 10.71 -10.16 -32.64
C THR A 113 10.12 -11.55 -32.77
N GLU A 114 9.33 -12.02 -31.79
CA GLU A 114 8.61 -13.29 -31.93
C GLU A 114 7.47 -13.17 -32.94
N PRO A 115 7.41 -14.06 -33.96
CA PRO A 115 6.28 -14.08 -34.89
C PRO A 115 5.01 -14.41 -34.11
N LYS A 116 4.07 -13.47 -34.06
CA LYS A 116 2.76 -13.66 -33.40
C LYS A 116 2.09 -14.92 -33.97
N THR A 117 2.22 -16.03 -33.30
CA THR A 117 1.44 -17.23 -33.58
C THR A 117 -0.03 -16.84 -33.46
N PRO A 118 -0.88 -17.05 -34.48
CA PRO A 118 -2.26 -16.62 -34.41
C PRO A 118 -2.91 -17.31 -33.22
N ALA A 119 -3.48 -16.50 -32.34
CA ALA A 119 -4.20 -16.98 -31.17
C ALA A 119 -5.25 -18.01 -31.60
N VAL A 120 -5.03 -19.27 -31.22
CA VAL A 120 -6.02 -20.32 -31.38
C VAL A 120 -7.27 -19.85 -30.63
N LYS A 121 -8.31 -19.47 -31.39
CA LYS A 121 -9.64 -19.13 -30.85
C LYS A 121 -10.07 -20.31 -29.99
N LYS A 122 -10.02 -20.13 -28.68
CA LYS A 122 -10.65 -21.09 -27.76
C LYS A 122 -12.10 -21.23 -28.15
N SER A 123 -12.47 -22.41 -28.64
CA SER A 123 -13.83 -22.81 -28.94
C SER A 123 -14.72 -22.52 -27.75
N PRO A 124 -15.95 -21.99 -27.93
CA PRO A 124 -16.82 -21.66 -26.80
C PRO A 124 -17.14 -22.95 -26.02
N ALA A 125 -16.77 -22.96 -24.75
CA ALA A 125 -17.06 -24.06 -23.84
C ALA A 125 -18.56 -24.34 -23.85
N ARG A 126 -18.92 -25.57 -24.27
CA ARG A 126 -20.27 -26.13 -24.30
C ARG A 126 -20.86 -26.03 -22.90
N LYS A 127 -21.85 -25.14 -22.72
CA LYS A 127 -22.59 -24.97 -21.46
C LYS A 127 -23.19 -26.29 -21.05
N ALA A 128 -22.79 -26.85 -19.91
CA ALA A 128 -23.45 -27.95 -19.27
C ALA A 128 -24.86 -27.52 -18.79
N PRO A 129 -25.87 -28.37 -18.86
CA PRO A 129 -27.22 -27.99 -18.45
C PRO A 129 -27.31 -27.78 -16.94
N ALA A 130 -27.83 -26.61 -16.54
CA ALA A 130 -28.04 -26.23 -15.15
C ALA A 130 -29.07 -27.18 -14.50
N LYS A 131 -28.64 -27.99 -13.53
CA LYS A 131 -29.55 -28.71 -12.62
C LYS A 131 -30.26 -27.67 -11.74
N LYS A 132 -31.57 -27.55 -11.91
CA LYS A 132 -32.48 -26.78 -11.04
C LYS A 132 -32.44 -27.38 -9.62
N ALA A 133 -31.94 -26.60 -8.65
CA ALA A 133 -32.09 -26.90 -7.23
C ALA A 133 -33.50 -26.49 -6.76
N PRO A 134 -34.16 -27.26 -5.87
CA PRO A 134 -35.51 -26.95 -5.41
C PRO A 134 -35.49 -25.76 -4.43
N ALA A 135 -36.46 -24.86 -4.61
CA ALA A 135 -36.69 -23.68 -3.79
C ALA A 135 -37.00 -24.05 -2.33
N ARG A 136 -36.12 -23.66 -1.41
CA ARG A 136 -36.34 -23.79 0.02
C ARG A 136 -37.11 -22.57 0.51
N LYS A 137 -38.40 -22.78 0.89
CA LYS A 137 -39.26 -21.76 1.51
C LYS A 137 -38.68 -21.29 2.82
N ALA A 138 -38.44 -19.98 2.96
CA ALA A 138 -38.06 -19.33 4.22
C ALA A 138 -39.30 -19.14 5.12
N PRO A 139 -39.24 -19.36 6.43
CA PRO A 139 -40.34 -19.10 7.35
C PRO A 139 -40.43 -17.60 7.67
N ALA A 140 -41.66 -17.08 7.64
CA ALA A 140 -42.02 -15.70 7.99
C ALA A 140 -41.73 -15.40 9.46
N LYS A 141 -40.89 -14.38 9.73
CA LYS A 141 -40.71 -13.82 11.07
C LYS A 141 -41.82 -12.81 11.36
N LYS A 142 -42.63 -13.12 12.36
CA LYS A 142 -43.62 -12.22 12.98
C LYS A 142 -42.88 -11.07 13.68
N ALA A 143 -43.30 -9.83 13.40
CA ALA A 143 -42.89 -8.64 14.11
C ALA A 143 -43.54 -8.57 15.49
N PRO A 144 -42.80 -8.13 16.56
CA PRO A 144 -43.43 -7.85 17.85
C PRO A 144 -43.96 -6.41 17.90
N ALA A 145 -45.15 -6.28 18.49
CA ALA A 145 -45.90 -5.04 18.65
C ALA A 145 -45.19 -4.02 19.57
N LYS A 146 -45.21 -2.74 19.18
CA LYS A 146 -44.86 -1.59 19.99
C LYS A 146 -45.83 -1.44 21.18
N LYS A 147 -45.32 -1.47 22.39
CA LYS A 147 -46.03 -0.94 23.58
C LYS A 147 -45.43 0.43 23.91
N SER A 148 -46.27 1.43 23.90
CA SER A 148 -46.05 2.80 24.36
C SER A 148 -46.12 2.83 25.90
N PRO A 149 -45.27 3.54 26.63
CA PRO A 149 -45.53 3.84 28.04
C PRO A 149 -46.10 5.24 28.19
N ALA A 150 -47.15 5.29 29.01
CA ALA A 150 -47.89 6.47 29.44
C ALA A 150 -47.07 7.37 30.34
N LYS A 151 -47.37 8.70 30.24
CA LYS A 151 -47.07 9.76 31.20
C LYS A 151 -47.46 9.42 32.61
N LYS A 152 -46.65 9.77 33.59
CA LYS A 152 -47.09 10.30 34.88
C LYS A 152 -46.08 11.32 35.39
N ALA A 153 -46.68 12.45 35.75
CA ALA A 153 -46.13 13.60 36.44
C ALA A 153 -45.86 13.32 37.91
N THR A 154 -44.85 13.86 38.45
CA THR A 154 -44.88 14.78 39.63
C THR A 154 -43.47 15.41 39.70
#